data_be755dd0e75a93f6b57fd3fc47555257
#
_entry.id   be755dd0e75a93f6b57fd3fc47555257
#
_cell.length_a   1.000
_cell.length_b   1.000
_cell.length_c   1.000
_cell.angle_alpha   90.00
_cell.angle_beta   90.00
_cell.angle_gamma   90.00
#
_symmetry.space_group_name_H-M   'P 1'
#
loop_
_entity.id
_entity.type
_entity.pdbx_description
1 polymer ?
#
loop_
_entity_poly.entity_id
_entity_poly.type
_entity_poly.pdbx_seq_one_letter_code
_entity_poly.pdbx_strand_id
1 'polypeptide(L)'
;YLDRVRKGTARMGELIDALLKLARIGRAEPGIVDVDLSALAAEVVAGLADAEPGRVVGVAIQPGMHAQGDRTLLQNLLENLLGNAWKFTRGRDDARIEFTRQVAAEGREWFVVRDNGAGFDPDYASKLFKPFQRLHSQEEFPGHGIGLASVKRIVERHGGEIEAEGSPGKGATLRFTL
;
A
#
# COMPACT_ATOMS: atom_id res chain seq x y z
N TYR A 1 -14.90 14.50 -27.73
CA TYR A 1 -13.54 14.20 -28.23
C TYR A 1 -12.48 14.89 -27.34
N LEU A 2 -12.58 16.19 -27.09
CA LEU A 2 -11.65 16.99 -26.27
C LEU A 2 -11.53 16.47 -24.82
N ASP A 3 -12.62 16.02 -24.20
CA ASP A 3 -12.59 15.45 -22.84
C ASP A 3 -11.82 14.12 -22.75
N ARG A 4 -11.88 13.31 -23.79
CA ARG A 4 -11.08 12.06 -23.88
C ARG A 4 -9.59 12.36 -24.00
N VAL A 5 -9.23 13.36 -24.79
CA VAL A 5 -7.83 13.79 -24.94
C VAL A 5 -7.32 14.37 -23.64
N ARG A 6 -8.07 15.25 -22.97
CA ARG A 6 -7.72 15.83 -21.68
C ARG A 6 -7.54 14.77 -20.58
N LYS A 7 -8.42 13.80 -20.49
CA LYS A 7 -8.30 12.66 -19.57
C LYS A 7 -7.07 11.80 -19.88
N GLY A 8 -6.76 11.60 -21.16
CA GLY A 8 -5.58 10.84 -21.60
C GLY A 8 -4.27 11.53 -21.23
N THR A 9 -4.16 12.83 -21.44
CA THR A 9 -2.96 13.62 -21.09
C THR A 9 -2.74 13.74 -19.59
N ALA A 10 -3.80 13.97 -18.81
CA ALA A 10 -3.73 13.97 -17.35
C ALA A 10 -3.20 12.62 -16.82
N ARG A 11 -3.74 11.52 -17.35
CA ARG A 11 -3.30 10.17 -16.99
C ARG A 11 -1.83 9.89 -17.35
N MET A 12 -1.36 10.38 -18.48
CA MET A 12 0.07 10.25 -18.84
C MET A 12 0.96 11.02 -17.87
N GLY A 13 0.54 12.22 -17.44
CA GLY A 13 1.25 12.99 -16.41
C GLY A 13 1.38 12.22 -15.09
N GLU A 14 0.27 11.66 -14.60
CA GLU A 14 0.25 10.86 -13.37
C GLU A 14 1.13 9.60 -13.47
N LEU A 15 1.17 8.94 -14.64
CA LEU A 15 2.04 7.79 -14.88
C LEU A 15 3.52 8.19 -14.87
N ILE A 16 3.87 9.31 -15.48
CA ILE A 16 5.24 9.83 -15.49
C ILE A 16 5.68 10.18 -14.07
N ASP A 17 4.84 10.87 -13.29
CA ASP A 17 5.14 11.20 -11.90
C ASP A 17 5.34 9.96 -11.03
N ALA A 18 4.50 8.94 -11.21
CA ALA A 18 4.62 7.68 -10.50
C ALA A 18 5.90 6.92 -10.87
N LEU A 19 6.30 6.93 -12.16
CA LEU A 19 7.56 6.37 -12.62
C LEU A 19 8.77 7.13 -12.07
N LEU A 20 8.71 8.48 -12.05
CA LEU A 20 9.77 9.31 -11.47
C LEU A 20 9.91 9.06 -9.97
N LYS A 21 8.80 8.92 -9.22
CA LYS A 21 8.83 8.51 -7.81
C LYS A 21 9.50 7.15 -7.64
N LEU A 22 9.12 6.15 -8.43
CA LEU A 22 9.74 4.83 -8.41
C LEU A 22 11.24 4.88 -8.70
N ALA A 23 11.67 5.69 -9.68
CA ALA A 23 13.08 5.87 -10.04
C ALA A 23 13.89 6.57 -8.93
N ARG A 24 13.28 7.52 -8.21
CA ARG A 24 13.92 8.25 -7.10
C ARG A 24 14.16 7.37 -5.89
N ILE A 25 13.28 6.38 -5.61
CA ILE A 25 13.45 5.43 -4.52
C ILE A 25 14.83 4.74 -4.57
N GLY A 26 15.46 4.61 -5.74
CA GLY A 26 16.74 3.92 -5.93
C GLY A 26 18.01 4.78 -5.86
N ARG A 27 17.95 6.11 -5.78
CA ARG A 27 19.11 6.97 -6.07
C ARG A 27 19.87 7.53 -4.88
N ALA A 28 19.21 7.77 -3.74
CA ALA A 28 19.88 8.31 -2.55
C ALA A 28 20.10 7.21 -1.50
N GLU A 29 21.14 7.27 -0.70
CA GLU A 29 21.26 6.38 0.45
C GLU A 29 20.12 6.66 1.43
N PRO A 30 19.43 5.61 1.96
CA PRO A 30 18.34 5.81 2.90
C PRO A 30 18.86 6.35 4.22
N GLY A 31 18.22 7.37 4.74
CA GLY A 31 18.47 7.90 6.07
C GLY A 31 17.84 7.00 7.14
N ILE A 32 18.56 5.96 7.55
CA ILE A 32 18.05 4.97 8.52
C ILE A 32 17.99 5.57 9.92
N VAL A 33 16.78 5.64 10.46
CA VAL A 33 16.46 6.10 11.81
C VAL A 33 15.41 5.17 12.45
N ASP A 34 15.21 5.29 13.76
CA ASP A 34 14.07 4.63 14.41
C ASP A 34 12.76 5.35 14.03
N VAL A 35 11.82 4.62 13.44
CA VAL A 35 10.53 5.15 12.95
C VAL A 35 9.39 4.49 13.70
N ASP A 36 8.54 5.30 14.35
CA ASP A 36 7.27 4.85 14.91
C ASP A 36 6.26 4.61 13.76
N LEU A 37 6.13 3.34 13.36
CA LEU A 37 5.21 2.92 12.28
C LEU A 37 3.76 3.05 12.70
N SER A 38 3.44 2.94 13.99
CA SER A 38 2.07 3.10 14.49
C SER A 38 1.58 4.53 14.34
N ALA A 39 2.41 5.50 14.74
CA ALA A 39 2.12 6.92 14.56
C ALA A 39 2.03 7.28 13.07
N LEU A 40 2.96 6.80 12.27
CA LEU A 40 2.99 7.06 10.83
C LEU A 40 1.77 6.48 10.11
N ALA A 41 1.33 5.27 10.47
CA ALA A 41 0.11 4.67 9.94
C ALA A 41 -1.15 5.47 10.33
N ALA A 42 -1.20 5.97 11.57
CA ALA A 42 -2.31 6.81 12.03
C ALA A 42 -2.39 8.14 11.25
N GLU A 43 -1.24 8.78 10.96
CA GLU A 43 -1.17 9.98 10.11
C GLU A 43 -1.72 9.69 8.71
N VAL A 44 -1.33 8.57 8.10
CA VAL A 44 -1.81 8.17 6.77
C VAL A 44 -3.31 7.93 6.77
N VAL A 45 -3.83 7.20 7.76
CA VAL A 45 -5.27 6.90 7.88
C VAL A 45 -6.08 8.18 8.09
N ALA A 46 -5.60 9.11 8.91
CA ALA A 46 -6.25 10.41 9.10
C ALA A 46 -6.37 11.17 7.78
N GLY A 47 -5.31 11.23 6.98
CA GLY A 47 -5.33 11.84 5.65
C GLY A 47 -6.32 11.18 4.68
N LEU A 48 -6.45 9.85 4.72
CA LEU A 48 -7.43 9.13 3.91
C LEU A 48 -8.87 9.43 4.34
N ALA A 49 -9.13 9.52 5.64
CA ALA A 49 -10.44 9.85 6.18
C ALA A 49 -10.84 11.30 5.86
N ASP A 50 -9.90 12.24 5.95
CA ASP A 50 -10.12 13.66 5.60
C ASP A 50 -10.42 13.84 4.10
N ALA A 51 -9.82 13.01 3.24
CA ALA A 51 -10.07 13.04 1.80
C ALA A 51 -11.43 12.44 1.39
N GLU A 52 -12.02 11.59 2.22
CA GLU A 52 -13.33 10.96 1.98
C GLU A 52 -14.27 11.16 3.20
N PRO A 53 -14.67 12.40 3.51
CA PRO A 53 -15.54 12.67 4.64
C PRO A 53 -16.90 11.98 4.48
N GLY A 54 -17.35 11.29 5.51
CA GLY A 54 -18.60 10.51 5.49
C GLY A 54 -18.41 9.02 5.17
N ARG A 55 -17.21 8.58 4.77
CA ARG A 55 -16.91 7.16 4.67
C ARG A 55 -16.49 6.60 6.02
N VAL A 56 -17.17 5.55 6.47
CA VAL A 56 -16.87 4.86 7.72
C VAL A 56 -16.04 3.60 7.41
N VAL A 57 -14.84 3.54 7.98
CA VAL A 57 -13.95 2.38 7.90
C VAL A 57 -13.44 2.08 9.31
N GLY A 58 -13.63 0.85 9.77
CA GLY A 58 -13.04 0.39 11.03
C GLY A 58 -11.55 0.16 10.84
N VAL A 59 -10.72 0.99 11.47
CA VAL A 59 -9.26 0.84 11.39
C VAL A 59 -8.69 0.49 12.76
N ALA A 60 -7.91 -0.60 12.82
CA ALA A 60 -7.18 -1.03 14.00
C ALA A 60 -5.68 -0.97 13.72
N ILE A 61 -4.95 -0.14 14.45
CA ILE A 61 -3.49 -0.03 14.39
C ILE A 61 -2.93 -0.50 15.72
N GLN A 62 -2.07 -1.52 15.69
CA GLN A 62 -1.37 -1.97 16.88
C GLN A 62 -0.42 -0.87 17.37
N PRO A 63 -0.47 -0.48 18.65
CA PRO A 63 0.42 0.55 19.18
C PRO A 63 1.87 0.05 19.36
N GLY A 64 2.84 0.99 19.34
CA GLY A 64 4.23 0.71 19.68
C GLY A 64 4.99 -0.11 18.64
N MET A 65 4.60 -0.09 17.40
CA MET A 65 5.37 -0.70 16.30
C MET A 65 6.47 0.25 15.83
N HIS A 66 7.71 -0.16 15.96
CA HIS A 66 8.90 0.59 15.55
C HIS A 66 9.72 -0.22 14.54
N ALA A 67 10.42 0.46 13.65
CA ALA A 67 11.36 -0.16 12.73
C ALA A 67 12.52 0.80 12.40
N GLN A 68 13.68 0.23 12.07
CA GLN A 68 14.82 0.97 11.53
C GLN A 68 14.61 1.19 10.04
N GLY A 69 14.54 2.45 9.59
CA GLY A 69 14.29 2.73 8.19
C GLY A 69 14.30 4.22 7.84
N ASP A 70 14.19 4.51 6.56
CA ASP A 70 14.01 5.86 6.06
C ASP A 70 12.54 6.28 6.21
N ARG A 71 12.29 7.29 7.07
CA ARG A 71 10.93 7.75 7.38
C ARG A 71 10.13 8.11 6.12
N THR A 72 10.74 8.76 5.13
CA THR A 72 10.06 9.18 3.89
C THR A 72 9.67 7.97 3.04
N LEU A 73 10.57 6.99 2.93
CA LEU A 73 10.28 5.77 2.20
C LEU A 73 9.23 4.92 2.91
N LEU A 74 9.30 4.81 4.25
CA LEU A 74 8.31 4.07 5.04
C LEU A 74 6.93 4.75 5.02
N GLN A 75 6.88 6.09 5.00
CA GLN A 75 5.63 6.82 4.77
C GLN A 75 5.03 6.47 3.41
N ASN A 76 5.81 6.50 2.34
CA ASN A 76 5.36 6.13 1.00
C ASN A 76 4.88 4.67 0.95
N LEU A 77 5.56 3.76 1.64
CA LEU A 77 5.14 2.36 1.77
C LEU A 77 3.77 2.25 2.42
N LEU A 78 3.55 2.90 3.58
CA LEU A 78 2.27 2.85 4.30
C LEU A 78 1.16 3.57 3.52
N GLU A 79 1.43 4.70 2.87
CA GLU A 79 0.48 5.37 1.98
C GLU A 79 -0.03 4.43 0.87
N ASN A 80 0.86 3.64 0.28
CA ASN A 80 0.48 2.66 -0.75
C ASN A 80 -0.32 1.49 -0.18
N LEU A 81 0.13 0.88 0.92
CA LEU A 81 -0.52 -0.29 1.52
C LEU A 81 -1.88 0.07 2.11
N LEU A 82 -1.94 1.08 2.99
CA LEU A 82 -3.17 1.52 3.62
C LEU A 82 -4.12 2.18 2.63
N GLY A 83 -3.60 2.94 1.66
CA GLY A 83 -4.39 3.50 0.56
C GLY A 83 -5.03 2.42 -0.32
N ASN A 84 -4.33 1.32 -0.59
CA ASN A 84 -4.91 0.17 -1.29
C ASN A 84 -6.00 -0.50 -0.44
N ALA A 85 -5.76 -0.78 0.84
CA ALA A 85 -6.74 -1.34 1.75
C ALA A 85 -7.99 -0.45 1.85
N TRP A 86 -7.79 0.87 1.96
CA TRP A 86 -8.87 1.87 1.93
C TRP A 86 -9.67 1.82 0.63
N LYS A 87 -9.00 1.78 -0.49
CA LYS A 87 -9.60 1.73 -1.82
C LYS A 87 -10.38 0.43 -2.05
N PHE A 88 -9.79 -0.72 -1.78
CA PHE A 88 -10.39 -2.02 -2.08
C PHE A 88 -11.51 -2.45 -1.13
N THR A 89 -11.68 -1.75 -0.01
CA THR A 89 -12.84 -1.89 0.88
C THR A 89 -14.02 -0.99 0.50
N ARG A 90 -13.95 -0.22 -0.61
CA ARG A 90 -15.11 0.50 -1.15
C ARG A 90 -16.24 -0.49 -1.47
N GLY A 91 -17.44 -0.14 -1.12
CA GLY A 91 -18.61 -1.00 -1.33
C GLY A 91 -18.84 -2.03 -0.21
N ARG A 92 -18.04 -2.00 0.86
CA ARG A 92 -18.28 -2.76 2.09
C ARG A 92 -18.92 -1.85 3.14
N ASP A 93 -20.06 -2.24 3.67
CA ASP A 93 -20.70 -1.55 4.80
C ASP A 93 -19.94 -1.80 6.12
N ASP A 94 -19.24 -2.93 6.21
CA ASP A 94 -18.41 -3.38 7.32
C ASP A 94 -16.91 -3.22 7.03
N ALA A 95 -16.51 -2.20 6.25
CA ALA A 95 -15.12 -1.97 5.86
C ALA A 95 -14.18 -1.98 7.06
N ARG A 96 -13.14 -2.83 7.00
CA ARG A 96 -12.17 -3.01 8.08
C ARG A 96 -10.76 -3.10 7.52
N ILE A 97 -9.84 -2.42 8.22
CA ILE A 97 -8.40 -2.43 7.95
C ILE A 97 -7.67 -2.66 9.27
N GLU A 98 -6.68 -3.53 9.26
CA GLU A 98 -5.84 -3.81 10.43
C GLU A 98 -4.37 -3.63 10.03
N PHE A 99 -3.59 -2.97 10.90
CA PHE A 99 -2.14 -2.91 10.79
C PHE A 99 -1.52 -3.41 12.08
N THR A 100 -0.82 -4.52 12.01
CA THR A 100 -0.32 -5.27 13.16
C THR A 100 1.12 -5.74 12.93
N ARG A 101 1.77 -6.19 14.01
CA ARG A 101 3.06 -6.86 13.98
C ARG A 101 2.89 -8.32 14.39
N GLN A 102 3.53 -9.21 13.67
CA GLN A 102 3.61 -10.64 13.97
C GLN A 102 5.07 -11.07 14.06
N VAL A 103 5.38 -11.93 15.00
CA VAL A 103 6.72 -12.51 15.12
C VAL A 103 6.63 -13.98 14.71
N ALA A 104 7.38 -14.36 13.68
CA ALA A 104 7.46 -15.74 13.22
C ALA A 104 8.28 -16.59 14.22
N ALA A 105 8.19 -17.91 14.11
CA ALA A 105 8.85 -18.85 15.02
C ALA A 105 10.37 -18.68 15.06
N GLU A 106 10.97 -18.26 13.95
CA GLU A 106 12.41 -17.94 13.83
C GLU A 106 12.80 -16.55 14.38
N GLY A 107 11.87 -15.83 14.99
CA GLY A 107 12.10 -14.50 15.56
C GLY A 107 12.01 -13.34 14.55
N ARG A 108 11.69 -13.61 13.29
CA ARG A 108 11.52 -12.58 12.26
C ARG A 108 10.25 -11.79 12.53
N GLU A 109 10.34 -10.47 12.51
CA GLU A 109 9.20 -9.56 12.64
C GLU A 109 8.57 -9.27 11.28
N TRP A 110 7.26 -9.45 11.19
CA TRP A 110 6.44 -9.11 10.05
C TRP A 110 5.46 -8.00 10.41
N PHE A 111 5.43 -6.95 9.62
CA PHE A 111 4.37 -5.95 9.66
C PHE A 111 3.28 -6.35 8.68
N VAL A 112 2.03 -6.34 9.12
CA VAL A 112 0.90 -6.94 8.40
C VAL A 112 -0.20 -5.92 8.23
N VAL A 113 -0.56 -5.62 6.97
CA VAL A 113 -1.76 -4.86 6.62
C VAL A 113 -2.79 -5.85 6.10
N ARG A 114 -3.94 -5.90 6.73
CA ARG A 114 -5.08 -6.76 6.35
C ARG A 114 -6.30 -5.90 6.10
N ASP A 115 -7.05 -6.23 5.06
CA ASP A 115 -8.36 -5.66 4.78
C ASP A 115 -9.41 -6.75 4.50
N ASN A 116 -10.69 -6.41 4.62
CA ASN A 116 -11.80 -7.26 4.26
C ASN A 116 -12.44 -6.87 2.91
N GLY A 117 -11.67 -6.28 2.00
CA GLY A 117 -12.14 -5.74 0.74
C GLY A 117 -12.37 -6.77 -0.37
N ALA A 118 -12.20 -6.34 -1.61
CA ALA A 118 -12.45 -7.15 -2.80
C ALA A 118 -11.55 -8.38 -2.90
N GLY A 119 -10.37 -8.36 -2.29
CA GLY A 119 -9.39 -9.42 -2.40
C GLY A 119 -8.87 -9.61 -3.82
N PHE A 120 -8.22 -10.71 -4.09
CA PHE A 120 -7.71 -11.05 -5.40
C PHE A 120 -7.54 -12.58 -5.56
N ASP A 121 -7.44 -13.04 -6.80
CA ASP A 121 -7.16 -14.44 -7.11
C ASP A 121 -5.70 -14.78 -6.73
N PRO A 122 -5.45 -15.80 -5.87
CA PRO A 122 -4.13 -16.20 -5.43
C PRO A 122 -3.12 -16.45 -6.55
N ASP A 123 -3.55 -16.91 -7.72
CA ASP A 123 -2.68 -17.16 -8.89
C ASP A 123 -2.00 -15.89 -9.41
N TYR A 124 -2.51 -14.72 -9.04
CA TYR A 124 -1.93 -13.43 -9.40
C TYR A 124 -1.03 -12.82 -8.31
N ALA A 125 -0.88 -13.44 -7.15
CA ALA A 125 -0.09 -12.91 -6.04
C ALA A 125 1.34 -12.51 -6.47
N SER A 126 2.02 -13.35 -7.26
CA SER A 126 3.37 -13.08 -7.78
C SER A 126 3.46 -11.93 -8.77
N LYS A 127 2.32 -11.53 -9.37
CA LYS A 127 2.25 -10.44 -10.36
C LYS A 127 1.93 -9.08 -9.71
N LEU A 128 1.38 -9.07 -8.48
CA LEU A 128 0.96 -7.86 -7.77
C LEU A 128 2.05 -6.80 -7.66
N PHE A 129 3.29 -7.23 -7.48
CA PHE A 129 4.44 -6.36 -7.26
C PHE A 129 5.17 -5.95 -8.56
N LYS A 130 4.69 -6.40 -9.73
CA LYS A 130 5.24 -5.97 -11.02
C LYS A 130 4.63 -4.61 -11.40
N PRO A 131 5.44 -3.67 -11.93
CA PRO A 131 4.93 -2.40 -12.42
C PRO A 131 3.83 -2.59 -13.48
N PHE A 132 2.82 -1.73 -13.46
CA PHE A 132 1.69 -1.71 -14.39
C PHE A 132 0.76 -2.94 -14.33
N GLN A 133 0.94 -3.82 -13.35
CA GLN A 133 0.01 -4.93 -13.11
C GLN A 133 -1.21 -4.45 -12.33
N ARG A 134 -2.37 -4.88 -12.78
CA ARG A 134 -3.66 -4.57 -12.16
C ARG A 134 -4.52 -5.82 -12.17
N LEU A 135 -5.16 -6.12 -11.06
CA LEU A 135 -6.04 -7.28 -10.91
C LEU A 135 -7.52 -6.91 -11.03
N HIS A 136 -7.85 -5.65 -10.81
CA HIS A 136 -9.19 -5.11 -10.95
C HIS A 136 -9.27 -4.10 -12.09
N SER A 137 -10.45 -3.95 -12.68
CA SER A 137 -10.67 -2.97 -13.75
C SER A 137 -10.49 -1.53 -13.24
N GLN A 138 -10.22 -0.61 -14.15
CA GLN A 138 -10.05 0.81 -13.81
C GLN A 138 -11.38 1.46 -13.42
N GLU A 139 -12.48 0.91 -13.89
CA GLU A 139 -13.84 1.37 -13.59
C GLU A 139 -14.23 1.00 -12.17
N GLU A 140 -13.77 -0.17 -11.67
CA GLU A 140 -14.02 -0.61 -10.30
C GLU A 140 -13.10 0.10 -9.29
N PHE A 141 -11.80 0.16 -9.59
CA PHE A 141 -10.82 0.77 -8.68
C PHE A 141 -9.79 1.60 -9.43
N PRO A 142 -9.72 2.92 -9.20
CA PRO A 142 -8.75 3.79 -9.87
C PRO A 142 -7.31 3.50 -9.42
N GLY A 143 -6.35 3.72 -10.32
CA GLY A 143 -4.92 3.57 -10.01
C GLY A 143 -4.08 3.16 -11.22
N HIS A 144 -2.74 3.28 -11.11
CA HIS A 144 -1.79 3.10 -12.22
C HIS A 144 -1.02 1.77 -12.17
N GLY A 145 -1.19 0.95 -11.12
CA GLY A 145 -0.49 -0.32 -10.96
C GLY A 145 1.00 -0.18 -10.63
N ILE A 146 1.41 0.96 -10.05
CA ILE A 146 2.81 1.24 -9.67
C ILE A 146 3.02 1.17 -8.16
N GLY A 147 1.96 1.37 -7.37
CA GLY A 147 2.05 1.47 -5.92
C GLY A 147 2.71 0.27 -5.24
N LEU A 148 2.28 -0.95 -5.56
CA LEU A 148 2.87 -2.16 -4.98
C LEU A 148 4.28 -2.46 -5.49
N ALA A 149 4.61 -2.07 -6.73
CA ALA A 149 5.99 -2.12 -7.21
C ALA A 149 6.90 -1.16 -6.43
N SER A 150 6.40 0.02 -6.06
CA SER A 150 7.11 0.97 -5.18
C SER A 150 7.30 0.38 -3.78
N VAL A 151 6.25 -0.23 -3.21
CA VAL A 151 6.32 -0.90 -1.90
C VAL A 151 7.41 -1.98 -1.91
N LYS A 152 7.40 -2.88 -2.89
CA LYS A 152 8.41 -3.93 -3.02
C LYS A 152 9.82 -3.35 -3.06
N ARG A 153 10.05 -2.32 -3.88
CA ARG A 153 11.36 -1.67 -3.99
C ARG A 153 11.81 -1.01 -2.69
N ILE A 154 10.89 -0.42 -1.93
CA ILE A 154 11.19 0.17 -0.62
C ILE A 154 11.59 -0.93 0.36
N VAL A 155 10.84 -2.03 0.43
CA VAL A 155 11.11 -3.17 1.29
C VAL A 155 12.48 -3.79 0.97
N GLU A 156 12.73 -4.10 -0.31
CA GLU A 156 14.02 -4.65 -0.77
C GLU A 156 15.21 -3.73 -0.43
N ARG A 157 14.98 -2.42 -0.46
CA ARG A 157 16.00 -1.43 -0.12
C ARG A 157 16.34 -1.38 1.37
N HIS A 158 15.40 -1.78 2.22
CA HIS A 158 15.63 -1.97 3.65
C HIS A 158 16.13 -3.38 3.99
N GLY A 159 16.40 -4.23 2.99
CA GLY A 159 16.85 -5.61 3.16
C GLY A 159 15.75 -6.59 3.52
N GLY A 160 14.48 -6.17 3.42
CA GLY A 160 13.32 -6.95 3.78
C GLY A 160 12.69 -7.75 2.64
N GLU A 161 11.59 -8.39 2.96
CA GLU A 161 10.77 -9.21 2.08
C GLU A 161 9.31 -8.76 2.15
N ILE A 162 8.55 -8.97 1.07
CA ILE A 162 7.12 -8.67 1.03
C ILE A 162 6.35 -9.83 0.41
N GLU A 163 5.21 -10.14 1.00
CA GLU A 163 4.30 -11.19 0.56
C GLU A 163 2.86 -10.68 0.54
N ALA A 164 2.03 -11.30 -0.29
CA ALA A 164 0.62 -11.01 -0.40
C ALA A 164 -0.21 -12.28 -0.44
N GLU A 165 -1.27 -12.31 0.32
CA GLU A 165 -2.28 -13.35 0.32
C GLU A 165 -3.66 -12.72 0.15
N GLY A 166 -4.54 -13.35 -0.59
CA GLY A 166 -5.89 -12.84 -0.82
C GLY A 166 -6.82 -13.92 -1.36
N SER A 167 -8.09 -13.61 -1.30
CA SER A 167 -9.12 -14.45 -1.91
C SER A 167 -10.25 -13.52 -2.40
N PRO A 168 -10.82 -13.75 -3.58
CA PRO A 168 -11.89 -12.92 -4.12
C PRO A 168 -13.05 -12.76 -3.13
N GLY A 169 -13.42 -11.52 -2.83
CA GLY A 169 -14.50 -11.17 -1.91
C GLY A 169 -14.20 -11.36 -0.41
N LYS A 170 -13.00 -11.83 -0.04
CA LYS A 170 -12.62 -12.09 1.36
C LYS A 170 -11.51 -11.17 1.88
N GLY A 171 -11.08 -10.21 1.06
CA GLY A 171 -10.03 -9.27 1.38
C GLY A 171 -8.63 -9.75 1.05
N ALA A 172 -7.67 -8.96 1.47
CA ALA A 172 -6.25 -9.18 1.23
C ALA A 172 -5.42 -9.00 2.51
N THR A 173 -4.28 -9.66 2.54
CA THR A 173 -3.26 -9.51 3.58
C THR A 173 -1.93 -9.30 2.87
N LEU A 174 -1.28 -8.16 3.15
CA LEU A 174 0.08 -7.88 2.70
C LEU A 174 0.96 -7.82 3.94
N ARG A 175 2.08 -8.55 3.91
CA ARG A 175 3.04 -8.56 5.01
C ARG A 175 4.45 -8.30 4.52
N PHE A 176 5.20 -7.56 5.30
CA PHE A 176 6.57 -7.18 4.95
C PHE A 176 7.47 -7.18 6.17
N THR A 177 8.77 -7.36 5.93
CA THR A 177 9.86 -7.14 6.89
C THR A 177 10.67 -5.91 6.50
N LEU A 178 11.48 -5.41 7.38
CA LEU A 178 12.39 -4.28 7.14
C LEU A 178 13.80 -4.61 7.65
#